data_35cf9b50c2ea94519d2fc6b5e4cc770b
#
_entry.id   35cf9b50c2ea94519d2fc6b5e4cc770b
#
_cell.length_a   1.000
_cell.length_b   1.000
_cell.length_c   1.000
_cell.angle_alpha   90.00
_cell.angle_beta   90.00
_cell.angle_gamma   90.00
#
_symmetry.space_group_name_H-M   'P 1'
#
loop_
_entity.id
_entity.type
_entity.pdbx_description
1 polymer ?
#
loop_
_entity_poly.entity_id
_entity_poly.type
_entity_poly.pdbx_seq_one_letter_code
_entity_poly.pdbx_strand_id
1 'polypeptide(L)'
;MPTERTILRPYTTTDVDRLRGSVHIEHTIARLGAKQLRSLLADESYVAALGAMTGGQAVQMVKAGLQAIYLSGWQVAADANLSGHTYPDQSLYPATSAPALVKRLNNALLRADQIARAEGDDSTQWLAPIVADAEAGFGGPLNAFELMKSFIEAGAAAVHFEDQLSSEKKCGHLGGKVLVPTSQFVRTLVAARLAADVMDVPTLVVARTDALSATLLTSDVDDADREFATGERTAEGFFRVRDGIEAAIARGLAYAPYADLVWFETSTPDLAEAEQFAAAMHEQHPGTLLAYNCSPSFNWRRHLSDPQIATFQSDLASLGYRFQFITLAGFHSLNASMFELAQGYRDEAMTAYVRLQEREFELEEDGYTATRHQREVGAGYFDQVLQTITGGAASTLALQGSTEEDQFTTTTREEQAA
;
A
#
# COMPACT_ATOMS: atom_id res chain seq x y z
N MET A 1 1.67 11.06 25.93
CA MET A 1 0.88 10.41 24.87
C MET A 1 0.24 11.51 24.05
N PRO A 2 0.38 11.55 22.72
CA PRO A 2 -0.40 12.50 21.95
C PRO A 2 -1.88 12.18 22.18
N THR A 3 -2.68 13.18 22.47
CA THR A 3 -4.12 13.08 22.62
C THR A 3 -4.68 12.47 21.33
N GLU A 4 -5.42 11.36 21.45
CA GLU A 4 -6.06 10.70 20.32
C GLU A 4 -6.93 11.73 19.58
N ARG A 5 -6.59 12.02 18.33
CA ARG A 5 -7.26 13.04 17.54
C ARG A 5 -8.64 12.56 17.12
N THR A 6 -9.65 13.34 17.36
CA THR A 6 -11.03 13.00 16.96
C THR A 6 -11.24 13.33 15.48
N ILE A 7 -11.55 12.34 14.68
CA ILE A 7 -11.92 12.51 13.27
C ILE A 7 -13.38 12.95 13.19
N LEU A 8 -13.66 14.02 12.45
CA LEU A 8 -15.01 14.57 12.30
C LEU A 8 -15.93 13.62 11.53
N ARG A 9 -17.14 13.51 12.05
CA ARG A 9 -18.25 12.75 11.47
C ARG A 9 -19.48 13.64 11.39
N PRO A 10 -19.92 14.08 10.20
CA PRO A 10 -21.13 14.90 10.06
C PRO A 10 -22.43 14.06 10.15
N TYR A 11 -22.36 12.90 10.79
CA TYR A 11 -23.46 11.96 11.00
C TYR A 11 -23.39 11.40 12.41
N THR A 12 -24.49 10.80 12.88
CA THR A 12 -24.62 10.25 14.22
C THR A 12 -24.44 8.73 14.23
N THR A 13 -24.22 8.15 15.42
CA THR A 13 -24.21 6.69 15.61
C THR A 13 -25.52 6.04 15.19
N THR A 14 -26.66 6.72 15.42
CA THR A 14 -27.97 6.27 14.95
C THR A 14 -28.06 6.17 13.43
N ASP A 15 -27.41 7.08 12.70
CA ASP A 15 -27.35 6.99 11.24
C ASP A 15 -26.53 5.78 10.80
N VAL A 16 -25.40 5.53 11.45
CA VAL A 16 -24.55 4.35 11.21
C VAL A 16 -25.32 3.06 11.46
N ASP A 17 -25.99 2.95 12.61
CA ASP A 17 -26.76 1.74 12.98
C ASP A 17 -27.90 1.46 12.00
N ARG A 18 -28.58 2.52 11.54
CA ARG A 18 -29.64 2.39 10.53
C ARG A 18 -29.11 1.89 9.18
N LEU A 19 -27.87 2.27 8.79
CA LEU A 19 -27.25 1.89 7.52
C LEU A 19 -26.55 0.54 7.57
N ARG A 20 -26.18 0.06 8.75
CA ARG A 20 -25.46 -1.22 8.93
C ARG A 20 -26.32 -2.44 8.55
N GLY A 21 -27.63 -2.35 8.66
CA GLY A 21 -28.52 -3.51 8.51
C GLY A 21 -28.58 -4.36 9.79
N SER A 22 -29.13 -5.56 9.66
CA SER A 22 -29.43 -6.44 10.81
C SER A 22 -28.35 -7.51 11.09
N VAL A 23 -27.40 -7.69 10.17
CA VAL A 23 -26.36 -8.74 10.27
C VAL A 23 -25.02 -8.10 10.56
N HIS A 24 -24.36 -8.56 11.62
CA HIS A 24 -22.98 -8.20 11.92
C HIS A 24 -22.04 -9.22 11.26
N ILE A 25 -21.13 -8.73 10.41
CA ILE A 25 -20.12 -9.53 9.74
C ILE A 25 -18.75 -9.18 10.33
N GLU A 26 -18.02 -10.20 10.82
CA GLU A 26 -16.68 -10.02 11.32
C GLU A 26 -15.67 -9.88 10.17
N HIS A 27 -14.96 -8.75 10.14
CA HIS A 27 -13.86 -8.49 9.22
C HIS A 27 -12.52 -8.57 9.95
N THR A 28 -12.19 -9.76 10.45
CA THR A 28 -11.10 -9.98 11.40
C THR A 28 -9.76 -9.47 10.89
N ILE A 29 -9.40 -9.75 9.64
CA ILE A 29 -8.10 -9.33 9.06
C ILE A 29 -8.02 -7.81 8.99
N ALA A 30 -9.03 -7.13 8.47
CA ALA A 30 -9.05 -5.67 8.40
C ALA A 30 -8.98 -5.03 9.79
N ARG A 31 -9.72 -5.57 10.76
CA ARG A 31 -9.70 -5.09 12.15
C ARG A 31 -8.34 -5.26 12.80
N LEU A 32 -7.71 -6.43 12.64
CA LEU A 32 -6.36 -6.69 13.16
C LEU A 32 -5.35 -5.77 12.51
N GLY A 33 -5.36 -5.67 11.17
CA GLY A 33 -4.45 -4.82 10.43
C GLY A 33 -4.59 -3.33 10.80
N ALA A 34 -5.83 -2.82 10.93
CA ALA A 34 -6.06 -1.44 11.33
C ALA A 34 -5.56 -1.14 12.75
N LYS A 35 -5.76 -2.05 13.70
CA LYS A 35 -5.24 -1.92 15.07
C LYS A 35 -3.71 -1.95 15.09
N GLN A 36 -3.12 -2.90 14.38
CA GLN A 36 -1.66 -3.03 14.28
C GLN A 36 -1.04 -1.79 13.65
N LEU A 37 -1.61 -1.29 12.55
CA LEU A 37 -1.12 -0.07 11.90
C LEU A 37 -1.17 1.13 12.85
N ARG A 38 -2.25 1.29 13.63
CA ARG A 38 -2.34 2.35 14.64
C ARG A 38 -1.23 2.25 15.69
N SER A 39 -0.96 1.05 16.23
CA SER A 39 0.14 0.82 17.16
C SER A 39 1.48 1.17 16.53
N LEU A 40 1.77 0.67 15.34
CA LEU A 40 3.02 0.98 14.62
C LEU A 40 3.21 2.48 14.42
N LEU A 41 2.17 3.19 13.97
CA LEU A 41 2.22 4.65 13.77
C LEU A 41 2.40 5.43 15.08
N ALA A 42 2.01 4.88 16.22
CA ALA A 42 2.20 5.50 17.54
C ALA A 42 3.56 5.20 18.15
N ASP A 43 4.05 3.97 18.00
CA ASP A 43 5.19 3.45 18.74
C ASP A 43 6.51 3.59 17.96
N GLU A 44 6.48 3.45 16.62
CA GLU A 44 7.68 3.56 15.78
C GLU A 44 7.98 5.01 15.40
N SER A 45 9.24 5.30 15.09
CA SER A 45 9.63 6.61 14.54
C SER A 45 8.94 6.88 13.21
N TYR A 46 8.89 5.87 12.35
CA TYR A 46 8.08 5.81 11.14
C TYR A 46 7.87 4.34 10.73
N VAL A 47 6.82 4.10 9.98
CA VAL A 47 6.50 2.79 9.38
C VAL A 47 6.90 2.82 7.91
N ALA A 48 7.85 1.97 7.53
CA ALA A 48 8.27 1.81 6.14
C ALA A 48 7.45 0.73 5.44
N ALA A 49 7.05 0.99 4.18
CA ALA A 49 6.32 0.02 3.37
C ALA A 49 6.81 0.02 1.91
N LEU A 50 6.73 -1.13 1.28
CA LEU A 50 7.02 -1.32 -0.14
C LEU A 50 5.77 -1.78 -0.89
N GLY A 51 5.62 -1.33 -2.14
CA GLY A 51 4.56 -1.76 -3.02
C GLY A 51 4.71 -3.22 -3.42
N ALA A 52 3.77 -4.11 -3.03
CA ALA A 52 3.72 -5.49 -3.46
C ALA A 52 2.76 -5.70 -4.64
N MET A 53 3.13 -6.56 -5.59
CA MET A 53 2.30 -6.98 -6.73
C MET A 53 1.82 -8.42 -6.61
N THR A 54 2.55 -9.26 -5.87
CA THR A 54 2.28 -10.69 -5.74
C THR A 54 2.28 -11.12 -4.28
N GLY A 55 1.58 -12.21 -3.98
CA GLY A 55 1.57 -12.80 -2.65
C GLY A 55 2.97 -13.24 -2.19
N GLY A 56 3.80 -13.77 -3.10
CA GLY A 56 5.18 -14.12 -2.81
C GLY A 56 6.01 -12.92 -2.36
N GLN A 57 5.89 -11.78 -3.04
CA GLN A 57 6.55 -10.54 -2.60
C GLN A 57 6.12 -10.11 -1.20
N ALA A 58 4.81 -10.16 -0.91
CA ALA A 58 4.29 -9.81 0.41
C ALA A 58 4.88 -10.72 1.51
N VAL A 59 4.95 -12.04 1.28
CA VAL A 59 5.56 -13.01 2.19
C VAL A 59 7.05 -12.69 2.42
N GLN A 60 7.82 -12.43 1.36
CA GLN A 60 9.24 -12.10 1.50
C GLN A 60 9.47 -10.74 2.18
N MET A 61 8.60 -9.74 1.95
CA MET A 61 8.68 -8.46 2.67
C MET A 61 8.52 -8.64 4.18
N VAL A 62 7.56 -9.46 4.61
CA VAL A 62 7.35 -9.75 6.05
C VAL A 62 8.52 -10.54 6.62
N LYS A 63 9.03 -11.53 5.91
CA LYS A 63 10.24 -12.29 6.33
C LYS A 63 11.47 -11.40 6.48
N ALA A 64 11.63 -10.44 5.59
CA ALA A 64 12.70 -9.45 5.65
C ALA A 64 12.52 -8.40 6.77
N GLY A 65 11.44 -8.48 7.56
CA GLY A 65 11.19 -7.62 8.72
C GLY A 65 10.41 -6.35 8.43
N LEU A 66 9.82 -6.17 7.22
CA LEU A 66 8.92 -5.05 6.98
C LEU A 66 7.61 -5.24 7.75
N GLN A 67 7.20 -4.17 8.44
CA GLN A 67 6.05 -4.18 9.33
C GLN A 67 4.74 -3.82 8.65
N ALA A 68 4.78 -3.25 7.41
CA ALA A 68 3.61 -2.87 6.64
C ALA A 68 3.84 -3.08 5.14
N ILE A 69 2.77 -3.22 4.39
CA ILE A 69 2.78 -3.38 2.94
C ILE A 69 1.97 -2.25 2.31
N TYR A 70 2.47 -1.68 1.22
CA TYR A 70 1.73 -0.75 0.40
C TYR A 70 1.14 -1.47 -0.83
N LEU A 71 -0.10 -1.14 -1.19
CA LEU A 71 -0.73 -1.61 -2.41
C LEU A 71 -0.95 -0.42 -3.35
N SER A 72 -0.20 -0.40 -4.43
CA SER A 72 -0.14 0.69 -5.41
C SER A 72 -1.18 0.54 -6.51
N GLY A 73 -2.01 1.55 -6.74
CA GLY A 73 -2.90 1.63 -7.89
C GLY A 73 -2.15 1.60 -9.22
N TRP A 74 -0.97 2.24 -9.29
CA TRP A 74 -0.09 2.16 -10.45
C TRP A 74 0.31 0.72 -10.78
N GLN A 75 0.71 -0.06 -9.79
CA GLN A 75 1.07 -1.48 -9.98
C GLN A 75 -0.16 -2.33 -10.35
N VAL A 76 -1.34 -1.99 -9.81
CA VAL A 76 -2.61 -2.61 -10.23
C VAL A 76 -2.88 -2.31 -11.70
N ALA A 77 -2.77 -1.05 -12.13
CA ALA A 77 -2.96 -0.66 -13.52
C ALA A 77 -2.00 -1.40 -14.46
N ALA A 78 -0.72 -1.47 -14.08
CA ALA A 78 0.33 -2.04 -14.92
C ALA A 78 0.17 -3.55 -15.16
N ASP A 79 -0.07 -4.35 -14.09
CA ASP A 79 0.07 -5.81 -14.20
C ASP A 79 -0.80 -6.63 -13.23
N ALA A 80 -1.65 -6.01 -12.42
CA ALA A 80 -2.42 -6.74 -11.40
C ALA A 80 -3.92 -6.46 -11.43
N ASN A 81 -4.45 -5.85 -12.50
CA ASN A 81 -5.87 -5.54 -12.63
C ASN A 81 -6.69 -6.73 -13.15
N LEU A 82 -8.00 -6.71 -12.85
CA LEU A 82 -8.93 -7.78 -13.22
C LEU A 82 -9.29 -7.83 -14.71
N SER A 83 -9.01 -6.77 -15.48
CA SER A 83 -9.20 -6.80 -16.93
C SER A 83 -8.09 -7.53 -17.68
N GLY A 84 -6.95 -7.81 -17.02
CA GLY A 84 -5.82 -8.53 -17.63
C GLY A 84 -5.07 -7.72 -18.71
N HIS A 85 -5.20 -6.41 -18.70
CA HIS A 85 -4.51 -5.50 -19.61
C HIS A 85 -3.46 -4.68 -18.88
N THR A 86 -2.48 -4.16 -19.63
CA THR A 86 -1.53 -3.18 -19.13
C THR A 86 -2.08 -1.77 -19.38
N TYR A 87 -2.27 -1.00 -18.31
CA TYR A 87 -2.77 0.36 -18.36
C TYR A 87 -1.79 1.34 -17.72
N PRO A 88 -1.78 2.59 -18.17
CA PRO A 88 -1.22 3.68 -17.36
C PRO A 88 -2.09 3.90 -16.11
N ASP A 89 -1.51 4.56 -15.12
CA ASP A 89 -2.19 4.91 -13.87
C ASP A 89 -3.19 6.07 -14.09
N GLN A 90 -4.35 5.74 -14.66
CA GLN A 90 -5.42 6.64 -15.06
C GLN A 90 -6.82 6.06 -14.76
N SER A 91 -6.93 5.17 -13.78
CA SER A 91 -8.18 4.53 -13.34
C SER A 91 -8.93 3.81 -14.49
N LEU A 92 -8.20 3.22 -15.45
CA LEU A 92 -8.79 2.53 -16.60
C LEU A 92 -9.21 1.08 -16.30
N TYR A 93 -8.84 0.58 -15.15
CA TYR A 93 -9.15 -0.78 -14.70
C TYR A 93 -10.42 -0.82 -13.82
N PRO A 94 -11.06 -1.98 -13.65
CA PRO A 94 -12.22 -2.11 -12.77
C PRO A 94 -11.89 -1.73 -11.32
N ALA A 95 -12.76 -0.94 -10.68
CA ALA A 95 -12.57 -0.44 -9.31
C ALA A 95 -12.29 -1.56 -8.27
N THR A 96 -12.79 -2.78 -8.52
CA THR A 96 -12.59 -3.95 -7.66
C THR A 96 -11.21 -4.61 -7.81
N SER A 97 -10.35 -4.13 -8.72
CA SER A 97 -9.03 -4.71 -8.98
C SER A 97 -8.09 -4.56 -7.79
N ALA A 98 -8.01 -3.37 -7.19
CA ALA A 98 -7.17 -3.12 -6.02
C ALA A 98 -7.66 -3.91 -4.79
N PRO A 99 -8.96 -3.95 -4.42
CA PRO A 99 -9.47 -4.87 -3.39
C PRO A 99 -9.13 -6.33 -3.65
N ALA A 100 -9.24 -6.80 -4.89
CA ALA A 100 -8.89 -8.18 -5.25
C ALA A 100 -7.40 -8.49 -5.00
N LEU A 101 -6.50 -7.53 -5.28
CA LEU A 101 -5.08 -7.68 -4.97
C LEU A 101 -4.85 -7.67 -3.45
N VAL A 102 -5.49 -6.78 -2.66
CA VAL A 102 -5.42 -6.83 -1.18
C VAL A 102 -5.76 -8.21 -0.68
N LYS A 103 -6.87 -8.79 -1.16
CA LYS A 103 -7.29 -10.15 -0.78
C LYS A 103 -6.25 -11.20 -1.16
N ARG A 104 -5.64 -11.11 -2.34
CA ARG A 104 -4.58 -12.03 -2.77
C ARG A 104 -3.36 -11.96 -1.84
N LEU A 105 -2.91 -10.75 -1.48
CA LEU A 105 -1.77 -10.55 -0.57
C LEU A 105 -2.09 -11.13 0.81
N ASN A 106 -3.25 -10.80 1.39
CA ASN A 106 -3.69 -11.34 2.67
C ASN A 106 -3.80 -12.88 2.66
N ASN A 107 -4.30 -13.47 1.58
CA ASN A 107 -4.39 -14.93 1.46
C ASN A 107 -3.00 -15.60 1.43
N ALA A 108 -2.00 -14.96 0.81
CA ALA A 108 -0.63 -15.46 0.83
C ALA A 108 -0.03 -15.38 2.24
N LEU A 109 -0.23 -14.28 2.94
CA LEU A 109 0.21 -14.11 4.33
C LEU A 109 -0.48 -15.09 5.27
N LEU A 110 -1.79 -15.31 5.12
CA LEU A 110 -2.54 -16.34 5.85
C LEU A 110 -2.01 -17.74 5.59
N ARG A 111 -1.63 -18.05 4.34
CA ARG A 111 -1.02 -19.35 4.03
C ARG A 111 0.35 -19.49 4.67
N ALA A 112 1.17 -18.44 4.67
CA ALA A 112 2.45 -18.44 5.37
C ALA A 112 2.29 -18.66 6.88
N ASP A 113 1.31 -18.01 7.51
CA ASP A 113 0.94 -18.21 8.92
C ASP A 113 0.52 -19.66 9.19
N GLN A 114 -0.32 -20.25 8.33
CA GLN A 114 -0.77 -21.64 8.46
C GLN A 114 0.39 -22.65 8.34
N ILE A 115 1.32 -22.41 7.41
CA ILE A 115 2.51 -23.25 7.23
C ILE A 115 3.39 -23.17 8.49
N ALA A 116 3.72 -21.96 8.93
CA ALA A 116 4.54 -21.74 10.12
C ALA A 116 3.93 -22.40 11.36
N ARG A 117 2.64 -22.21 11.61
CA ARG A 117 1.92 -22.85 12.72
C ARG A 117 1.92 -24.37 12.64
N ALA A 118 1.73 -24.94 11.45
CA ALA A 118 1.77 -26.39 11.25
C ALA A 118 3.18 -26.99 11.50
N GLU A 119 4.21 -26.18 11.31
CA GLU A 119 5.60 -26.53 11.62
C GLU A 119 6.01 -26.21 13.07
N GLY A 120 5.11 -25.60 13.86
CA GLY A 120 5.37 -25.23 15.26
C GLY A 120 6.13 -23.91 15.40
N ASP A 121 6.23 -23.11 14.35
CA ASP A 121 6.85 -21.78 14.37
C ASP A 121 5.77 -20.70 14.57
N ASP A 122 5.92 -19.89 15.62
CA ASP A 122 5.07 -18.77 15.94
C ASP A 122 5.84 -17.44 16.09
N SER A 123 7.08 -17.42 15.60
CA SER A 123 7.99 -16.29 15.75
C SER A 123 7.65 -15.08 14.86
N THR A 124 6.95 -15.31 13.73
CA THR A 124 6.67 -14.26 12.72
C THR A 124 5.22 -13.79 12.79
N GLN A 125 5.02 -12.46 12.87
CA GLN A 125 3.72 -11.82 12.70
C GLN A 125 3.41 -11.66 11.21
N TRP A 126 2.77 -12.66 10.61
CA TRP A 126 2.55 -12.74 9.16
C TRP A 126 1.58 -11.70 8.61
N LEU A 127 0.51 -11.39 9.36
CA LEU A 127 -0.55 -10.50 8.88
C LEU A 127 -0.15 -9.03 9.01
N ALA A 128 0.86 -8.60 8.28
CA ALA A 128 1.27 -7.21 8.19
C ALA A 128 0.13 -6.34 7.64
N PRO A 129 -0.13 -5.13 8.20
CA PRO A 129 -1.18 -4.24 7.72
C PRO A 129 -0.91 -3.77 6.30
N ILE A 130 -1.95 -3.78 5.45
CA ILE A 130 -1.90 -3.31 4.07
C ILE A 130 -2.54 -1.93 3.99
N VAL A 131 -1.79 -0.94 3.49
CA VAL A 131 -2.28 0.40 3.13
C VAL A 131 -2.54 0.42 1.63
N ALA A 132 -3.79 0.66 1.22
CA ALA A 132 -4.23 0.44 -0.15
C ALA A 132 -4.63 1.74 -0.86
N ASP A 133 -4.41 1.76 -2.16
CA ASP A 133 -4.72 2.82 -3.10
C ASP A 133 -6.15 2.67 -3.64
N ALA A 134 -7.01 3.66 -3.37
CA ALA A 134 -8.36 3.76 -3.92
C ALA A 134 -8.48 4.79 -5.05
N GLU A 135 -7.34 5.29 -5.56
CA GLU A 135 -7.35 6.29 -6.61
C GLU A 135 -8.17 7.53 -6.20
N ALA A 136 -8.90 8.14 -7.13
CA ALA A 136 -9.88 9.19 -6.84
C ALA A 136 -11.29 8.64 -6.46
N GLY A 137 -11.40 7.36 -6.07
CA GLY A 137 -12.66 6.73 -5.64
C GLY A 137 -13.54 6.19 -6.78
N PHE A 138 -13.08 6.18 -8.03
CA PHE A 138 -13.77 5.65 -9.21
C PHE A 138 -15.18 6.24 -9.44
N GLY A 139 -15.41 7.46 -8.99
CA GLY A 139 -16.69 8.17 -9.17
C GLY A 139 -16.98 9.18 -8.07
N GLY A 140 -18.24 9.23 -7.64
CA GLY A 140 -18.69 10.13 -6.57
C GLY A 140 -18.61 9.50 -5.17
N PRO A 141 -19.16 10.18 -4.14
CA PRO A 141 -19.11 9.71 -2.75
C PRO A 141 -19.74 8.33 -2.54
N LEU A 142 -20.77 7.95 -3.29
CA LEU A 142 -21.39 6.63 -3.20
C LEU A 142 -20.47 5.53 -3.74
N ASN A 143 -19.70 5.82 -4.79
CA ASN A 143 -18.67 4.91 -5.31
C ASN A 143 -17.56 4.72 -4.27
N ALA A 144 -17.08 5.80 -3.66
CA ALA A 144 -16.07 5.76 -2.60
C ALA A 144 -16.54 4.96 -1.38
N PHE A 145 -17.82 5.10 -0.99
CA PHE A 145 -18.43 4.32 0.09
C PHE A 145 -18.39 2.82 -0.20
N GLU A 146 -18.86 2.37 -1.37
CA GLU A 146 -18.86 0.95 -1.73
C GLU A 146 -17.45 0.41 -1.99
N LEU A 147 -16.55 1.22 -2.56
CA LEU A 147 -15.16 0.84 -2.76
C LEU A 147 -14.45 0.63 -1.41
N MET A 148 -14.65 1.52 -0.44
CA MET A 148 -14.10 1.37 0.91
C MET A 148 -14.58 0.08 1.58
N LYS A 149 -15.88 -0.28 1.44
CA LYS A 149 -16.40 -1.56 1.92
C LYS A 149 -15.67 -2.74 1.30
N SER A 150 -15.46 -2.71 -0.03
CA SER A 150 -14.72 -3.76 -0.74
C SER A 150 -13.28 -3.91 -0.25
N PHE A 151 -12.60 -2.82 0.10
CA PHE A 151 -11.27 -2.86 0.71
C PHE A 151 -11.31 -3.48 2.12
N ILE A 152 -12.30 -3.14 2.94
CA ILE A 152 -12.47 -3.72 4.28
C ILE A 152 -12.75 -5.23 4.19
N GLU A 153 -13.61 -5.65 3.28
CA GLU A 153 -13.88 -7.08 3.01
C GLU A 153 -12.63 -7.83 2.57
N ALA A 154 -11.75 -7.16 1.82
CA ALA A 154 -10.47 -7.71 1.39
C ALA A 154 -9.40 -7.74 2.49
N GLY A 155 -9.61 -7.03 3.61
CA GLY A 155 -8.69 -6.99 4.75
C GLY A 155 -7.71 -5.83 4.76
N ALA A 156 -8.00 -4.70 4.10
CA ALA A 156 -7.17 -3.50 4.15
C ALA A 156 -7.16 -2.86 5.55
N ALA A 157 -5.98 -2.44 6.01
CA ALA A 157 -5.79 -1.74 7.28
C ALA A 157 -6.03 -0.22 7.15
N ALA A 158 -5.65 0.33 6.02
CA ALA A 158 -5.88 1.72 5.65
C ALA A 158 -6.13 1.84 4.15
N VAL A 159 -6.85 2.90 3.77
CA VAL A 159 -7.14 3.20 2.36
C VAL A 159 -6.94 4.69 2.12
N HIS A 160 -6.20 5.06 1.09
CA HIS A 160 -6.10 6.45 0.68
C HIS A 160 -6.96 6.76 -0.53
N PHE A 161 -7.46 7.99 -0.56
CA PHE A 161 -8.17 8.60 -1.67
C PHE A 161 -7.46 9.90 -2.05
N GLU A 162 -7.56 10.32 -3.30
CA GLU A 162 -6.95 11.55 -3.80
C GLU A 162 -8.00 12.52 -4.38
N ASP A 163 -7.67 13.82 -4.38
CA ASP A 163 -8.59 14.90 -4.73
C ASP A 163 -8.66 15.20 -6.23
N GLN A 164 -8.31 14.22 -7.07
CA GLN A 164 -8.46 14.31 -8.52
C GLN A 164 -9.89 13.96 -8.99
N LEU A 165 -10.26 14.47 -10.15
CA LEU A 165 -11.45 14.03 -10.88
C LEU A 165 -11.26 12.61 -11.39
N SER A 166 -12.10 11.67 -10.96
CA SER A 166 -11.94 10.23 -11.28
C SER A 166 -11.88 9.94 -12.79
N SER A 167 -12.64 10.67 -13.62
CA SER A 167 -12.64 10.49 -15.08
C SER A 167 -11.39 11.02 -15.78
N GLU A 168 -10.64 11.91 -15.14
CA GLU A 168 -9.43 12.54 -15.66
C GLU A 168 -8.19 12.25 -14.80
N LYS A 169 -8.28 11.23 -13.95
CA LYS A 169 -7.20 10.84 -13.03
C LYS A 169 -5.90 10.58 -13.78
N LYS A 170 -4.81 11.07 -13.21
CA LYS A 170 -3.43 10.86 -13.67
C LYS A 170 -2.56 10.43 -12.50
N CYS A 171 -1.51 9.65 -12.78
CA CYS A 171 -0.45 9.40 -11.80
C CYS A 171 0.10 10.73 -11.27
N GLY A 172 0.49 10.77 -10.00
CA GLY A 172 0.98 11.96 -9.33
C GLY A 172 2.09 12.72 -10.05
N HIS A 173 2.91 11.99 -10.83
CA HIS A 173 4.02 12.56 -11.61
C HIS A 173 3.68 12.89 -13.07
N LEU A 174 2.44 12.67 -13.50
CA LEU A 174 1.96 13.05 -14.82
C LEU A 174 1.31 14.44 -14.81
N GLY A 175 1.36 15.12 -15.95
CA GLY A 175 0.63 16.38 -16.18
C GLY A 175 -0.85 16.15 -16.42
N GLY A 176 -1.62 17.26 -16.49
CA GLY A 176 -3.05 17.22 -16.83
C GLY A 176 -3.95 16.73 -15.70
N LYS A 177 -3.49 16.77 -14.46
CA LYS A 177 -4.31 16.49 -13.27
C LYS A 177 -5.40 17.54 -13.11
N VAL A 178 -6.61 17.08 -12.85
CA VAL A 178 -7.79 17.92 -12.60
C VAL A 178 -8.27 17.68 -11.17
N LEU A 179 -8.22 18.70 -10.34
CA LEU A 179 -8.74 18.65 -8.97
C LEU A 179 -10.27 18.76 -8.96
N VAL A 180 -10.88 18.11 -7.99
CA VAL A 180 -12.27 18.41 -7.61
C VAL A 180 -12.30 19.51 -6.55
N PRO A 181 -13.43 20.21 -6.34
CA PRO A 181 -13.56 21.16 -5.22
C PRO A 181 -13.22 20.53 -3.88
N THR A 182 -12.58 21.29 -3.01
CA THR A 182 -12.20 20.86 -1.66
C THR A 182 -13.36 20.20 -0.91
N SER A 183 -14.56 20.81 -0.93
CA SER A 183 -15.75 20.24 -0.28
C SER A 183 -16.23 18.94 -0.92
N GLN A 184 -15.98 18.74 -2.21
CA GLN A 184 -16.32 17.48 -2.88
C GLN A 184 -15.39 16.35 -2.40
N PHE A 185 -14.10 16.61 -2.27
CA PHE A 185 -13.17 15.59 -1.74
C PHE A 185 -13.42 15.31 -0.25
N VAL A 186 -13.77 16.32 0.56
CA VAL A 186 -14.23 16.11 1.94
C VAL A 186 -15.40 15.12 1.98
N ARG A 187 -16.38 15.23 1.06
CA ARG A 187 -17.48 14.23 0.97
C ARG A 187 -16.99 12.83 0.65
N THR A 188 -15.94 12.68 -0.16
CA THR A 188 -15.31 11.39 -0.44
C THR A 188 -14.67 10.80 0.83
N LEU A 189 -13.93 11.60 1.61
CA LEU A 189 -13.36 11.17 2.89
C LEU A 189 -14.42 10.78 3.91
N VAL A 190 -15.50 11.57 4.01
CA VAL A 190 -16.64 11.27 4.88
C VAL A 190 -17.36 9.99 4.45
N ALA A 191 -17.50 9.74 3.15
CA ALA A 191 -18.10 8.50 2.63
C ALA A 191 -17.24 7.28 2.97
N ALA A 192 -15.93 7.37 2.81
CA ALA A 192 -15.01 6.30 3.22
C ALA A 192 -15.06 6.05 4.73
N ARG A 193 -15.08 7.09 5.55
CA ARG A 193 -15.24 6.98 7.01
C ARG A 193 -16.57 6.35 7.39
N LEU A 194 -17.66 6.76 6.76
CA LEU A 194 -18.99 6.19 7.01
C LEU A 194 -19.01 4.69 6.66
N ALA A 195 -18.37 4.27 5.59
CA ALA A 195 -18.24 2.85 5.22
C ALA A 195 -17.53 2.05 6.33
N ALA A 196 -16.41 2.57 6.85
CA ALA A 196 -15.68 1.94 7.94
C ALA A 196 -16.53 1.83 9.23
N ASP A 197 -17.25 2.90 9.59
CA ASP A 197 -18.13 2.93 10.75
C ASP A 197 -19.35 1.98 10.58
N VAL A 198 -19.95 1.91 9.37
CA VAL A 198 -21.04 0.98 9.05
C VAL A 198 -20.59 -0.47 9.14
N MET A 199 -19.38 -0.79 8.67
CA MET A 199 -18.81 -2.13 8.75
C MET A 199 -18.22 -2.44 10.13
N ASP A 200 -18.23 -1.49 11.06
CA ASP A 200 -17.66 -1.59 12.41
C ASP A 200 -16.17 -2.01 12.38
N VAL A 201 -15.38 -1.45 11.47
CA VAL A 201 -13.93 -1.70 11.37
C VAL A 201 -13.18 -0.38 11.48
N PRO A 202 -12.16 -0.25 12.36
CA PRO A 202 -11.43 0.99 12.56
C PRO A 202 -10.39 1.24 11.45
N THR A 203 -10.73 0.95 10.19
CA THR A 203 -9.85 1.16 9.03
C THR A 203 -9.48 2.63 8.92
N LEU A 204 -8.19 2.90 8.71
CA LEU A 204 -7.69 4.27 8.61
C LEU A 204 -8.01 4.84 7.22
N VAL A 205 -8.32 6.12 7.19
CA VAL A 205 -8.52 6.89 5.96
C VAL A 205 -7.34 7.85 5.79
N VAL A 206 -6.69 7.80 4.63
CA VAL A 206 -5.59 8.69 4.28
C VAL A 206 -6.08 9.64 3.19
N ALA A 207 -5.95 10.95 3.42
CA ALA A 207 -6.29 11.98 2.43
C ALA A 207 -5.05 12.37 1.65
N ARG A 208 -5.07 12.18 0.32
CA ARG A 208 -4.01 12.65 -0.57
C ARG A 208 -4.47 13.90 -1.31
N THR A 209 -3.58 14.90 -1.42
CA THR A 209 -3.77 16.02 -2.34
C THR A 209 -2.71 16.02 -3.42
N ASP A 210 -3.13 16.30 -4.64
CA ASP A 210 -2.28 16.48 -5.82
C ASP A 210 -2.07 17.96 -6.17
N ALA A 211 -2.50 18.88 -5.31
CA ALA A 211 -2.51 20.34 -5.57
C ALA A 211 -1.11 20.96 -5.73
N LEU A 212 -0.04 20.26 -5.27
CA LEU A 212 1.34 20.71 -5.47
C LEU A 212 1.70 20.91 -6.96
N SER A 213 1.09 20.12 -7.86
CA SER A 213 1.40 20.16 -9.29
C SER A 213 0.16 20.08 -10.20
N ALA A 214 -1.05 20.12 -9.65
CA ALA A 214 -2.27 20.14 -10.42
C ALA A 214 -2.65 21.60 -10.77
N THR A 215 -2.87 21.87 -12.05
CA THR A 215 -3.16 23.21 -12.57
C THR A 215 -4.59 23.38 -13.06
N LEU A 216 -5.46 22.36 -12.86
CA LEU A 216 -6.84 22.37 -13.31
C LEU A 216 -7.79 22.03 -12.15
N LEU A 217 -8.99 22.62 -12.17
CA LEU A 217 -10.05 22.43 -11.19
C LEU A 217 -11.40 22.33 -11.90
N THR A 218 -12.28 21.44 -11.46
CA THR A 218 -13.60 21.24 -12.08
C THR A 218 -14.57 22.39 -11.82
N SER A 219 -14.52 23.00 -10.63
CA SER A 219 -15.43 24.08 -10.21
C SER A 219 -14.80 24.93 -9.11
N ASP A 220 -15.03 26.23 -9.16
CA ASP A 220 -14.60 27.23 -8.19
C ASP A 220 -15.68 27.52 -7.11
N VAL A 221 -16.50 26.53 -6.79
CA VAL A 221 -17.60 26.67 -5.85
C VAL A 221 -17.14 26.99 -4.43
N ASP A 222 -15.96 26.49 -4.04
CA ASP A 222 -15.40 26.67 -2.71
C ASP A 222 -14.50 27.91 -2.63
N ASP A 223 -14.65 28.72 -1.57
CA ASP A 223 -13.86 29.92 -1.35
C ASP A 223 -12.37 29.60 -1.24
N ALA A 224 -12.02 28.50 -0.58
CA ALA A 224 -10.64 28.04 -0.43
C ALA A 224 -9.97 27.72 -1.78
N ASP A 225 -10.73 27.25 -2.77
CA ASP A 225 -10.21 26.95 -4.10
C ASP A 225 -10.13 28.20 -4.98
N ARG A 226 -11.06 29.18 -4.77
CA ARG A 226 -11.10 30.43 -5.54
C ARG A 226 -9.85 31.28 -5.38
N GLU A 227 -9.20 31.23 -4.25
CA GLU A 227 -7.93 31.94 -4.02
C GLU A 227 -6.87 31.55 -5.05
N PHE A 228 -6.86 30.28 -5.49
CA PHE A 228 -5.91 29.77 -6.46
C PHE A 228 -6.37 29.87 -7.90
N ALA A 229 -7.63 30.24 -8.17
CA ALA A 229 -8.17 30.38 -9.52
C ALA A 229 -7.54 31.55 -10.26
N THR A 230 -7.12 31.33 -11.53
CA THR A 230 -6.51 32.37 -12.37
C THR A 230 -7.55 33.21 -13.13
N GLY A 231 -8.80 32.77 -13.14
CA GLY A 231 -9.88 33.37 -13.96
C GLY A 231 -9.95 32.80 -15.38
N GLU A 232 -8.99 32.01 -15.81
CA GLU A 232 -8.97 31.35 -17.12
C GLU A 232 -9.64 29.98 -17.10
N ARG A 233 -10.09 29.52 -18.29
CA ARG A 233 -10.63 28.17 -18.49
C ARG A 233 -9.99 27.46 -19.68
N THR A 234 -10.02 26.11 -19.61
CA THR A 234 -9.64 25.27 -20.74
C THR A 234 -10.79 25.12 -21.74
N ALA A 235 -10.51 24.49 -22.88
CA ALA A 235 -11.53 24.20 -23.89
C ALA A 235 -12.64 23.26 -23.36
N GLU A 236 -12.31 22.38 -22.43
CA GLU A 236 -13.25 21.47 -21.75
C GLU A 236 -14.06 22.18 -20.65
N GLY A 237 -13.68 23.40 -20.29
CA GLY A 237 -14.35 24.22 -19.29
C GLY A 237 -13.78 24.12 -17.88
N PHE A 238 -12.69 23.41 -17.66
CA PHE A 238 -12.01 23.40 -16.37
C PHE A 238 -11.40 24.75 -16.04
N PHE A 239 -11.44 25.14 -14.77
CA PHE A 239 -10.75 26.31 -14.28
C PHE A 239 -9.25 26.08 -14.24
N ARG A 240 -8.45 27.07 -14.65
CA ARG A 240 -7.02 27.06 -14.39
C ARG A 240 -6.76 27.56 -12.98
N VAL A 241 -5.92 26.84 -12.25
CA VAL A 241 -5.50 27.18 -10.90
C VAL A 241 -3.98 27.25 -10.80
N ARG A 242 -3.50 28.02 -9.82
CA ARG A 242 -2.10 28.03 -9.42
C ARG A 242 -1.84 26.78 -8.58
N ASP A 243 -0.83 26.04 -8.93
CA ASP A 243 -0.28 24.93 -8.17
C ASP A 243 0.74 25.42 -7.12
N GLY A 244 1.33 24.50 -6.40
CA GLY A 244 2.41 24.76 -5.46
C GLY A 244 2.07 24.42 -4.02
N ILE A 245 3.06 24.67 -3.14
CA ILE A 245 2.97 24.25 -1.74
C ILE A 245 1.82 24.92 -0.98
N GLU A 246 1.51 26.19 -1.27
CA GLU A 246 0.39 26.90 -0.63
C GLU A 246 -0.95 26.25 -0.95
N ALA A 247 -1.17 25.85 -2.22
CA ALA A 247 -2.37 25.14 -2.62
C ALA A 247 -2.46 23.75 -1.95
N ALA A 248 -1.34 23.03 -1.86
CA ALA A 248 -1.28 21.75 -1.17
C ALA A 248 -1.56 21.89 0.34
N ILE A 249 -1.01 22.92 1.00
CA ILE A 249 -1.26 23.23 2.42
C ILE A 249 -2.73 23.56 2.64
N ALA A 250 -3.31 24.45 1.86
CA ALA A 250 -4.71 24.86 2.01
C ALA A 250 -5.65 23.64 1.95
N ARG A 251 -5.42 22.73 1.02
CA ARG A 251 -6.19 21.50 0.89
C ARG A 251 -5.88 20.49 2.02
N GLY A 252 -4.61 20.29 2.36
CA GLY A 252 -4.22 19.44 3.47
C GLY A 252 -4.90 19.84 4.78
N LEU A 253 -4.93 21.14 5.11
CA LEU A 253 -5.62 21.70 6.27
C LEU A 253 -7.12 21.41 6.25
N ALA A 254 -7.77 21.56 5.09
CA ALA A 254 -9.19 21.26 4.94
C ALA A 254 -9.52 19.76 5.10
N TYR A 255 -8.60 18.88 4.75
CA TYR A 255 -8.78 17.40 4.81
C TYR A 255 -8.44 16.81 6.18
N ALA A 256 -7.49 17.42 6.88
CA ALA A 256 -7.01 16.93 8.17
C ALA A 256 -8.14 16.56 9.16
N PRO A 257 -9.21 17.32 9.33
CA PRO A 257 -10.28 16.94 10.27
C PRO A 257 -11.00 15.64 9.93
N TYR A 258 -10.91 15.14 8.69
CA TYR A 258 -11.68 14.01 8.17
C TYR A 258 -10.84 12.75 7.89
N ALA A 259 -9.51 12.84 8.03
CA ALA A 259 -8.57 11.76 7.73
C ALA A 259 -7.68 11.41 8.92
N ASP A 260 -7.26 10.16 9.03
CA ASP A 260 -6.29 9.71 10.05
C ASP A 260 -4.87 10.19 9.70
N LEU A 261 -4.51 10.17 8.41
CA LEU A 261 -3.25 10.69 7.87
C LEU A 261 -3.54 11.63 6.71
N VAL A 262 -2.62 12.57 6.51
CA VAL A 262 -2.64 13.45 5.32
C VAL A 262 -1.35 13.27 4.53
N TRP A 263 -1.48 13.23 3.20
CA TRP A 263 -0.40 13.08 2.25
C TRP A 263 -0.53 14.13 1.14
N PHE A 264 0.52 14.88 0.89
CA PHE A 264 0.62 15.67 -0.34
C PHE A 264 1.59 14.99 -1.31
N GLU A 265 1.20 14.85 -2.56
CA GLU A 265 2.03 14.20 -3.58
C GLU A 265 3.12 15.17 -4.03
N THR A 266 4.38 14.74 -3.96
CA THR A 266 5.55 15.56 -4.31
C THR A 266 6.14 15.17 -5.66
N SER A 267 6.90 16.06 -6.27
CA SER A 267 7.56 15.83 -7.58
C SER A 267 9.05 15.53 -7.45
N THR A 268 9.66 15.93 -6.34
CA THR A 268 11.08 15.76 -6.03
C THR A 268 11.27 15.47 -4.53
N PRO A 269 12.40 14.86 -4.12
CA PRO A 269 12.69 14.65 -2.70
C PRO A 269 13.21 15.95 -2.06
N ASP A 270 12.29 16.83 -1.66
CA ASP A 270 12.59 18.12 -1.06
C ASP A 270 12.15 18.16 0.41
N LEU A 271 13.14 18.15 1.34
CA LEU A 271 12.87 18.22 2.77
C LEU A 271 12.34 19.59 3.21
N ALA A 272 12.74 20.68 2.54
CA ALA A 272 12.26 22.01 2.91
C ALA A 272 10.77 22.19 2.56
N GLU A 273 10.34 21.65 1.41
CA GLU A 273 8.93 21.59 1.04
C GLU A 273 8.13 20.70 2.02
N ALA A 274 8.69 19.55 2.40
CA ALA A 274 8.09 18.65 3.39
C ALA A 274 7.97 19.31 4.77
N GLU A 275 9.00 20.06 5.21
CA GLU A 275 9.00 20.83 6.46
C GLU A 275 7.91 21.92 6.44
N GLN A 276 7.81 22.68 5.36
CA GLN A 276 6.81 23.73 5.21
C GLN A 276 5.38 23.17 5.32
N PHE A 277 5.11 22.05 4.65
CA PHE A 277 3.80 21.37 4.74
C PHE A 277 3.53 20.88 6.16
N ALA A 278 4.48 20.18 6.77
CA ALA A 278 4.33 19.61 8.10
C ALA A 278 4.13 20.70 9.18
N ALA A 279 4.90 21.80 9.11
CA ALA A 279 4.75 22.92 10.03
C ALA A 279 3.35 23.53 10.00
N ALA A 280 2.82 23.81 8.80
CA ALA A 280 1.47 24.34 8.64
C ALA A 280 0.39 23.37 9.16
N MET A 281 0.55 22.08 8.89
CA MET A 281 -0.37 21.05 9.37
C MET A 281 -0.39 20.96 10.89
N HIS A 282 0.78 20.94 11.54
CA HIS A 282 0.88 20.80 13.00
C HIS A 282 0.51 22.07 13.76
N GLU A 283 0.67 23.25 13.15
CA GLU A 283 0.23 24.53 13.73
C GLU A 283 -1.31 24.56 13.88
N GLN A 284 -2.05 24.16 12.85
CA GLN A 284 -3.52 24.23 12.87
C GLN A 284 -4.19 22.94 13.37
N HIS A 285 -3.57 21.80 13.11
CA HIS A 285 -4.08 20.46 13.50
C HIS A 285 -3.01 19.66 14.23
N PRO A 286 -2.67 20.02 15.49
CA PRO A 286 -1.67 19.30 16.27
C PRO A 286 -1.96 17.79 16.31
N GLY A 287 -0.91 16.98 16.13
CA GLY A 287 -1.03 15.52 16.15
C GLY A 287 -1.56 14.89 14.84
N THR A 288 -1.70 15.65 13.76
CA THR A 288 -1.95 15.08 12.45
C THR A 288 -0.76 14.21 12.03
N LEU A 289 -1.04 12.96 11.70
CA LEU A 289 -0.05 12.06 11.12
C LEU A 289 0.09 12.33 9.62
N LEU A 290 1.32 12.32 9.13
CA LEU A 290 1.62 12.55 7.72
C LEU A 290 2.14 11.29 7.06
N ALA A 291 1.86 11.15 5.75
CA ALA A 291 2.40 10.11 4.90
C ALA A 291 3.27 10.72 3.79
N TYR A 292 4.28 9.98 3.33
CA TYR A 292 5.18 10.43 2.28
C TYR A 292 5.49 9.31 1.28
N ASN A 293 5.33 9.60 0.00
CA ASN A 293 5.74 8.72 -1.08
C ASN A 293 7.22 8.97 -1.42
N CYS A 294 8.10 8.05 -1.01
CA CYS A 294 9.49 8.01 -1.45
C CYS A 294 9.53 7.50 -2.91
N SER A 295 9.02 8.29 -3.82
CA SER A 295 8.68 7.87 -5.17
C SER A 295 9.87 7.33 -5.96
N PRO A 296 9.70 6.20 -6.68
CA PRO A 296 10.68 5.73 -7.67
C PRO A 296 10.81 6.64 -8.89
N SER A 297 9.87 7.57 -9.10
CA SER A 297 9.94 8.60 -10.14
C SER A 297 10.97 9.70 -9.81
N PHE A 298 11.40 9.79 -8.55
CA PHE A 298 12.50 10.67 -8.20
C PHE A 298 13.82 10.07 -8.69
N ASN A 299 14.61 10.87 -9.38
CA ASN A 299 16.00 10.50 -9.60
C ASN A 299 16.82 10.97 -8.39
N TRP A 300 16.80 10.17 -7.33
CA TRP A 300 17.33 10.52 -6.01
C TRP A 300 18.71 11.17 -6.05
N ARG A 301 19.68 10.55 -6.76
CA ARG A 301 21.07 11.03 -6.86
C ARG A 301 21.23 12.30 -7.69
N ARG A 302 20.21 12.73 -8.45
CA ARG A 302 20.21 14.04 -9.12
C ARG A 302 19.85 15.18 -8.18
N HIS A 303 19.18 14.88 -7.07
CA HIS A 303 18.67 15.86 -6.11
C HIS A 303 19.45 15.85 -4.82
N LEU A 304 19.89 14.68 -4.35
CA LEU A 304 20.49 14.48 -3.05
C LEU A 304 21.83 13.74 -3.14
N SER A 305 22.75 14.07 -2.24
CA SER A 305 23.98 13.30 -2.01
C SER A 305 23.68 12.00 -1.27
N ASP A 306 24.57 11.00 -1.34
CA ASP A 306 24.41 9.73 -0.65
C ASP A 306 24.18 9.88 0.88
N PRO A 307 24.88 10.78 1.62
CA PRO A 307 24.57 11.05 3.02
C PRO A 307 23.14 11.57 3.26
N GLN A 308 22.65 12.47 2.41
CA GLN A 308 21.28 13.00 2.51
C GLN A 308 20.24 11.93 2.20
N ILE A 309 20.50 11.06 1.22
CA ILE A 309 19.63 9.91 0.93
C ILE A 309 19.55 8.97 2.13
N ALA A 310 20.68 8.72 2.81
CA ALA A 310 20.74 7.82 3.95
C ALA A 310 19.92 8.30 5.16
N THR A 311 19.78 9.62 5.34
CA THR A 311 19.02 10.21 6.46
C THR A 311 17.61 10.66 6.11
N PHE A 312 17.26 10.69 4.81
CA PHE A 312 16.03 11.32 4.31
C PHE A 312 14.76 10.83 5.02
N GLN A 313 14.62 9.53 5.22
CA GLN A 313 13.43 8.96 5.89
C GLN A 313 13.40 9.29 7.39
N SER A 314 14.53 9.31 8.07
CA SER A 314 14.61 9.72 9.48
C SER A 314 14.35 11.23 9.65
N ASP A 315 14.79 12.04 8.69
CA ASP A 315 14.54 13.48 8.67
C ASP A 315 13.03 13.74 8.47
N LEU A 316 12.38 13.06 7.52
CA LEU A 316 10.93 13.08 7.35
C LEU A 316 10.19 12.65 8.62
N ALA A 317 10.66 11.59 9.29
CA ALA A 317 10.05 11.11 10.52
C ALA A 317 10.07 12.17 11.63
N SER A 318 11.16 12.94 11.73
CA SER A 318 11.29 14.05 12.67
C SER A 318 10.28 15.18 12.42
N LEU A 319 9.82 15.34 11.18
CA LEU A 319 8.79 16.28 10.76
C LEU A 319 7.35 15.73 10.94
N GLY A 320 7.19 14.47 11.37
CA GLY A 320 5.87 13.87 11.58
C GLY A 320 5.34 13.01 10.44
N TYR A 321 6.14 12.72 9.43
CA TYR A 321 5.80 11.74 8.37
C TYR A 321 5.96 10.32 8.90
N ARG A 322 4.89 9.81 9.47
CA ARG A 322 4.88 8.53 10.19
C ARG A 322 4.70 7.31 9.29
N PHE A 323 4.14 7.46 8.11
CA PHE A 323 4.03 6.40 7.13
C PHE A 323 4.78 6.78 5.86
N GLN A 324 5.79 5.99 5.49
CA GLN A 324 6.67 6.28 4.36
C GLN A 324 6.76 5.04 3.47
N PHE A 325 6.63 5.21 2.17
CA PHE A 325 6.52 4.06 1.28
C PHE A 325 7.12 4.30 -0.11
N ILE A 326 7.47 3.20 -0.77
CA ILE A 326 7.91 3.19 -2.18
C ILE A 326 6.83 2.50 -3.00
N THR A 327 6.11 3.26 -3.82
CA THR A 327 4.94 2.79 -4.56
C THR A 327 5.20 1.63 -5.50
N LEU A 328 6.30 1.67 -6.27
CA LEU A 328 6.57 0.75 -7.37
C LEU A 328 7.73 -0.23 -7.08
N ALA A 329 8.02 -0.49 -5.80
CA ALA A 329 9.13 -1.36 -5.43
C ALA A 329 8.98 -2.78 -6.01
N GLY A 330 7.78 -3.35 -5.97
CA GLY A 330 7.49 -4.66 -6.52
C GLY A 330 7.69 -4.73 -8.04
N PHE A 331 7.23 -3.70 -8.76
CA PHE A 331 7.39 -3.62 -10.20
C PHE A 331 8.87 -3.54 -10.60
N HIS A 332 9.63 -2.65 -9.99
CA HIS A 332 11.04 -2.46 -10.35
C HIS A 332 11.91 -3.66 -10.00
N SER A 333 11.73 -4.24 -8.80
CA SER A 333 12.50 -5.41 -8.38
C SER A 333 12.22 -6.63 -9.27
N LEU A 334 10.95 -6.90 -9.59
CA LEU A 334 10.55 -8.02 -10.44
C LEU A 334 11.11 -7.87 -11.86
N ASN A 335 10.94 -6.68 -12.47
CA ASN A 335 11.35 -6.46 -13.84
C ASN A 335 12.88 -6.42 -14.00
N ALA A 336 13.60 -5.78 -13.08
CA ALA A 336 15.05 -5.72 -13.13
C ALA A 336 15.68 -7.11 -12.99
N SER A 337 15.25 -7.90 -11.99
CA SER A 337 15.79 -9.25 -11.79
C SER A 337 15.48 -10.18 -12.97
N MET A 338 14.29 -10.11 -13.54
CA MET A 338 13.93 -10.90 -14.71
C MET A 338 14.71 -10.48 -15.96
N PHE A 339 14.92 -9.17 -16.15
CA PHE A 339 15.73 -8.69 -17.27
C PHE A 339 17.18 -9.18 -17.20
N GLU A 340 17.81 -9.07 -16.03
CA GLU A 340 19.18 -9.55 -15.81
C GLU A 340 19.29 -11.07 -16.02
N LEU A 341 18.34 -11.84 -15.46
CA LEU A 341 18.31 -13.29 -15.66
C LEU A 341 18.13 -13.66 -17.13
N ALA A 342 17.16 -13.04 -17.83
CA ALA A 342 16.89 -13.34 -19.22
C ALA A 342 18.07 -13.00 -20.15
N GLN A 343 18.74 -11.87 -19.91
CA GLN A 343 19.94 -11.47 -20.66
C GLN A 343 21.08 -12.47 -20.42
N GLY A 344 21.36 -12.80 -19.16
CA GLY A 344 22.40 -13.76 -18.81
C GLY A 344 22.09 -15.16 -19.33
N TYR A 345 20.85 -15.63 -19.23
CA TYR A 345 20.44 -16.94 -19.72
C TYR A 345 20.59 -17.07 -21.24
N ARG A 346 20.29 -16.00 -22.01
CA ARG A 346 20.50 -15.95 -23.45
C ARG A 346 21.98 -16.13 -23.81
N ASP A 347 22.89 -15.48 -23.06
CA ASP A 347 24.29 -15.38 -23.41
C ASP A 347 25.14 -16.49 -22.78
N GLU A 348 24.77 -17.03 -21.60
CA GLU A 348 25.54 -17.94 -20.78
C GLU A 348 24.75 -19.21 -20.36
N ALA A 349 23.52 -19.37 -20.81
CA ALA A 349 22.63 -20.49 -20.52
C ALA A 349 22.49 -20.75 -19.00
N MET A 350 22.61 -22.01 -18.55
CA MET A 350 22.44 -22.41 -17.16
C MET A 350 23.41 -21.76 -16.17
N THR A 351 24.58 -21.28 -16.63
CA THR A 351 25.52 -20.57 -15.76
C THR A 351 24.90 -19.31 -15.16
N ALA A 352 24.09 -18.58 -15.91
CA ALA A 352 23.39 -17.41 -15.40
C ALA A 352 22.29 -17.79 -14.38
N TYR A 353 21.56 -18.86 -14.63
CA TYR A 353 20.55 -19.35 -13.67
C TYR A 353 21.19 -19.84 -12.37
N VAL A 354 22.28 -20.56 -12.43
CA VAL A 354 23.00 -21.04 -11.24
C VAL A 354 23.50 -19.88 -10.38
N ARG A 355 23.93 -18.75 -10.97
CA ARG A 355 24.27 -17.54 -10.18
C ARG A 355 23.09 -17.00 -9.39
N LEU A 356 21.89 -17.01 -9.96
CA LEU A 356 20.69 -16.64 -9.22
C LEU A 356 20.44 -17.63 -8.07
N GLN A 357 20.51 -18.92 -8.36
CA GLN A 357 20.29 -19.98 -7.36
C GLN A 357 21.30 -19.91 -6.20
N GLU A 358 22.60 -19.71 -6.50
CA GLU A 358 23.62 -19.52 -5.46
C GLU A 358 23.35 -18.27 -4.61
N ARG A 359 22.90 -17.17 -5.25
CA ARG A 359 22.50 -15.97 -4.54
C ARG A 359 21.29 -16.20 -3.61
N GLU A 360 20.32 -17.00 -4.03
CA GLU A 360 19.19 -17.38 -3.20
C GLU A 360 19.61 -18.22 -1.98
N PHE A 361 20.58 -19.12 -2.16
CA PHE A 361 21.16 -19.89 -1.06
C PHE A 361 21.92 -19.00 -0.06
N GLU A 362 22.69 -18.02 -0.53
CA GLU A 362 23.34 -17.05 0.36
C GLU A 362 22.32 -16.27 1.21
N LEU A 363 21.16 -15.90 0.63
CA LEU A 363 20.11 -15.19 1.34
C LEU A 363 19.38 -16.04 2.38
N GLU A 364 19.54 -17.38 2.39
CA GLU A 364 18.96 -18.23 3.44
C GLU A 364 19.53 -17.90 4.82
N GLU A 365 20.76 -17.41 4.90
CA GLU A 365 21.38 -16.96 6.16
C GLU A 365 20.65 -15.75 6.74
N ASP A 366 20.02 -14.92 5.86
CA ASP A 366 19.23 -13.75 6.21
C ASP A 366 17.71 -14.07 6.37
N GLY A 367 17.33 -15.37 6.27
CA GLY A 367 15.96 -15.83 6.46
C GLY A 367 15.14 -16.00 5.17
N TYR A 368 15.74 -15.88 3.98
CA TYR A 368 15.08 -16.20 2.72
C TYR A 368 14.77 -17.70 2.63
N THR A 369 13.58 -18.09 2.15
CA THR A 369 13.15 -19.49 2.16
C THR A 369 12.58 -20.00 0.85
N ALA A 370 12.49 -19.15 -0.19
CA ALA A 370 11.84 -19.54 -1.44
C ALA A 370 12.66 -20.52 -2.29
N THR A 371 13.90 -20.83 -1.90
CA THR A 371 14.68 -21.96 -2.42
C THR A 371 13.92 -23.28 -2.22
N ARG A 372 13.21 -23.43 -1.10
CA ARG A 372 12.31 -24.55 -0.82
C ARG A 372 10.90 -24.24 -1.33
N HIS A 373 10.76 -24.09 -2.61
CA HIS A 373 9.54 -23.55 -3.23
C HIS A 373 8.31 -24.44 -3.01
N GLN A 374 8.44 -25.78 -2.85
CA GLN A 374 7.30 -26.65 -2.52
C GLN A 374 6.81 -26.42 -1.09
N ARG A 375 7.74 -26.24 -0.13
CA ARG A 375 7.40 -25.85 1.24
C ARG A 375 6.76 -24.46 1.26
N GLU A 376 7.32 -23.52 0.52
CA GLU A 376 6.86 -22.13 0.48
C GLU A 376 5.40 -21.98 0.05
N VAL A 377 4.93 -22.86 -0.85
CA VAL A 377 3.53 -22.90 -1.29
C VAL A 377 2.65 -23.85 -0.48
N GLY A 378 3.21 -24.53 0.53
CA GLY A 378 2.48 -25.31 1.53
C GLY A 378 2.31 -26.78 1.22
N ALA A 379 3.20 -27.43 0.45
CA ALA A 379 3.11 -28.87 0.20
C ALA A 379 3.05 -29.66 1.53
N GLY A 380 3.94 -29.39 2.50
CA GLY A 380 3.91 -30.03 3.80
C GLY A 380 2.67 -29.74 4.65
N TYR A 381 2.12 -28.52 4.55
CA TYR A 381 0.85 -28.20 5.18
C TYR A 381 -0.29 -29.07 4.64
N PHE A 382 -0.37 -29.24 3.32
CA PHE A 382 -1.41 -30.09 2.69
C PHE A 382 -1.16 -31.58 2.96
N ASP A 383 0.07 -32.03 3.13
CA ASP A 383 0.37 -33.38 3.62
C ASP A 383 -0.23 -33.62 5.01
N GLN A 384 -0.09 -32.65 5.93
CA GLN A 384 -0.73 -32.72 7.25
C GLN A 384 -2.26 -32.70 7.17
N VAL A 385 -2.85 -31.89 6.28
CA VAL A 385 -4.30 -31.89 6.03
C VAL A 385 -4.74 -33.29 5.55
N LEU A 386 -4.02 -33.89 4.60
CA LEU A 386 -4.34 -35.22 4.07
C LEU A 386 -4.21 -36.32 5.13
N GLN A 387 -3.14 -36.26 5.94
CA GLN A 387 -2.96 -37.17 7.09
C GLN A 387 -4.11 -37.06 8.08
N THR A 388 -4.56 -35.85 8.38
CA THR A 388 -5.70 -35.60 9.28
C THR A 388 -6.99 -36.18 8.71
N ILE A 389 -7.27 -35.94 7.43
CA ILE A 389 -8.46 -36.48 6.74
C ILE A 389 -8.50 -38.01 6.77
N THR A 390 -7.35 -38.65 6.63
CA THR A 390 -7.24 -40.10 6.50
C THR A 390 -6.95 -40.83 7.83
N GLY A 391 -6.93 -40.11 8.96
CA GLY A 391 -6.56 -40.64 10.26
C GLY A 391 -5.14 -41.26 10.31
N GLY A 392 -4.22 -40.66 9.55
CA GLY A 392 -2.84 -41.11 9.47
C GLY A 392 -2.55 -42.20 8.42
N ALA A 393 -3.56 -42.57 7.61
CA ALA A 393 -3.42 -43.66 6.63
C ALA A 393 -3.06 -43.19 5.20
N ALA A 394 -2.65 -41.92 5.00
CA ALA A 394 -2.24 -41.44 3.71
C ALA A 394 -0.87 -41.99 3.28
N SER A 395 -0.80 -42.42 2.02
CA SER A 395 0.44 -42.91 1.38
C SER A 395 0.91 -42.03 0.22
N THR A 396 0.18 -40.94 -0.05
CA THR A 396 0.42 -40.02 -1.19
C THR A 396 0.89 -38.65 -0.71
N LEU A 397 1.82 -38.65 0.27
CA LEU A 397 2.43 -37.43 0.79
C LEU A 397 3.38 -36.85 -0.24
N ALA A 398 3.36 -35.53 -0.40
CA ALA A 398 4.09 -34.84 -1.46
C ALA A 398 5.54 -34.53 -1.10
N LEU A 399 5.83 -34.20 0.18
CA LEU A 399 7.20 -33.87 0.61
C LEU A 399 8.03 -35.09 0.94
N GLN A 400 7.43 -36.15 1.47
CA GLN A 400 8.15 -37.35 1.85
C GLN A 400 8.81 -38.02 0.63
N GLY A 401 10.15 -38.13 0.62
CA GLY A 401 10.92 -38.65 -0.51
C GLY A 401 10.98 -37.73 -1.72
N SER A 402 10.67 -36.43 -1.56
CA SER A 402 10.89 -35.43 -2.58
C SER A 402 12.36 -35.01 -2.66
N THR A 403 12.78 -34.46 -3.81
CA THR A 403 14.14 -33.90 -3.96
C THR A 403 14.40 -32.70 -3.06
N GLU A 404 13.34 -32.01 -2.59
CA GLU A 404 13.51 -30.92 -1.63
C GLU A 404 13.81 -31.39 -0.21
N GLU A 405 13.35 -32.60 0.15
CA GLU A 405 13.72 -33.22 1.43
C GLU A 405 15.22 -33.45 1.51
N ASP A 406 15.86 -33.93 0.45
CA ASP A 406 17.24 -34.33 0.40
C ASP A 406 18.22 -33.23 -0.06
N GLN A 407 17.82 -32.36 -1.00
CA GLN A 407 18.72 -31.41 -1.67
C GLN A 407 18.67 -29.97 -1.12
N PHE A 408 17.57 -29.60 -0.48
CA PHE A 408 17.35 -28.23 -0.02
C PHE A 408 17.22 -28.10 1.50
N THR A 409 17.70 -29.09 2.24
CA THR A 409 17.87 -29.01 3.70
C THR A 409 19.29 -28.58 4.06
N THR A 410 19.45 -27.83 5.14
CA THR A 410 20.75 -27.37 5.65
C THR A 410 21.74 -28.48 5.92
N THR A 411 21.28 -29.70 6.24
CA THR A 411 22.09 -30.87 6.53
C THR A 411 22.84 -31.41 5.30
N THR A 412 22.31 -31.22 4.10
CA THR A 412 22.89 -31.76 2.86
C THR A 412 24.05 -30.91 2.32
N ARG A 413 24.17 -29.64 2.69
CA ARG A 413 25.28 -28.78 2.23
C ARG A 413 26.62 -29.08 2.91
N GLU A 414 26.59 -29.40 4.19
CA GLU A 414 27.81 -29.80 4.94
C GLU A 414 28.34 -31.18 4.55
N GLU A 415 27.45 -32.10 4.18
CA GLU A 415 27.82 -33.45 3.74
C GLU A 415 28.34 -33.53 2.29
N GLN A 416 27.93 -32.59 1.42
CA GLN A 416 28.42 -32.51 0.03
C GLN A 416 29.75 -31.76 -0.10
N ALA A 417 30.17 -31.03 0.92
CA ALA A 417 31.48 -30.33 0.97
C ALA A 417 32.58 -31.14 1.66
N ALA A 418 32.29 -32.33 2.16
CA ALA A 418 33.22 -33.30 2.77
C ALA A 418 33.47 -34.48 1.81
#